data_d77d02a20cefd9aecdea408c33fd5b7e
#
_entry.id   d77d02a20cefd9aecdea408c33fd5b7e
#
_cell.length_a   1.000
_cell.length_b   1.000
_cell.length_c   1.000
_cell.angle_alpha   90.00
_cell.angle_beta   90.00
_cell.angle_gamma   90.00
#
_symmetry.space_group_name_H-M   'P 1'
#
loop_
_entity.id
_entity.type
_entity.pdbx_description
1 polymer ?
#
loop_
_entity_poly.entity_id
_entity_poly.type
_entity_poly.pdbx_seq_one_letter_code
_entity_poly.pdbx_strand_id
1 'polypeptide(L)'
;MKSAQLELPLPWGPAMAEGSVASSVDLVVSDWALDGAMSAQTLDKFALLAHRFVRFAAAHEITTLAAVDQGLVAKFVAAKGRSRHGAVGPAAVATMHNRRAALRAYFRTARRLGLVLHDPTLDIEVPDREAAATRPLHDEEAALVRLFCEHATPTRHAATTALLLAGAHTSELGHVRISDINTDAATVWVHGSTKHRARTLALDTWARRVVDQRIEYLTERGATGETILCTGSDGSDAQRQARVCVTVRDVLTRAGLTGTAGIKPSSLTAYAARQVFEETGRVESAAKLVGSASLDGAASLIGYQWRQDD
;
A
#
# COMPACT_ATOMS: atom_id res chain seq x y z
N MET A 1 21.30 -42.81 50.13
CA MET A 1 21.84 -42.10 48.95
C MET A 1 20.80 -41.09 48.51
N LYS A 2 21.01 -39.78 48.79
CA LYS A 2 20.12 -38.71 48.39
C LYS A 2 20.51 -38.28 46.96
N SER A 3 19.55 -38.40 46.03
CA SER A 3 19.69 -37.92 44.66
C SER A 3 19.78 -36.40 44.66
N ALA A 4 20.90 -35.83 44.30
CA ALA A 4 21.05 -34.41 44.05
C ALA A 4 20.41 -34.09 42.67
N GLN A 5 19.28 -33.40 42.67
CA GLN A 5 18.77 -32.78 41.46
C GLN A 5 19.71 -31.65 41.07
N LEU A 6 20.36 -31.77 39.92
CA LEU A 6 21.05 -30.67 39.26
C LEU A 6 19.98 -29.75 38.72
N GLU A 7 19.76 -28.63 39.39
CA GLU A 7 19.07 -27.49 38.78
C GLU A 7 20.02 -26.83 37.77
N LEU A 8 19.77 -27.06 36.49
CA LEU A 8 20.40 -26.29 35.43
C LEU A 8 19.85 -24.85 35.52
N PRO A 9 20.72 -23.83 35.68
CA PRO A 9 20.25 -22.46 35.64
C PRO A 9 19.71 -22.19 34.22
N LEU A 10 18.43 -21.86 34.11
CA LEU A 10 17.85 -21.36 32.88
C LEU A 10 18.61 -20.06 32.50
N PRO A 11 19.13 -19.90 31.26
CA PRO A 11 19.95 -18.75 30.89
C PRO A 11 19.18 -17.42 30.77
N TRP A 12 17.93 -17.40 31.21
CA TRP A 12 17.03 -16.25 31.10
C TRP A 12 16.62 -15.80 32.52
N GLY A 13 17.56 -15.25 33.25
CA GLY A 13 17.28 -14.59 34.52
C GLY A 13 16.54 -13.26 34.31
N PRO A 14 15.90 -12.71 35.37
CA PRO A 14 15.06 -11.51 35.31
C PRO A 14 15.78 -10.19 34.96
N ALA A 15 17.03 -10.24 34.57
CA ALA A 15 17.86 -9.06 34.27
C ALA A 15 17.59 -8.38 32.90
N MET A 16 16.67 -8.92 32.06
CA MET A 16 16.33 -8.31 30.76
C MET A 16 15.14 -7.35 30.80
N ALA A 17 14.57 -7.10 31.97
CA ALA A 17 13.35 -6.27 32.13
C ALA A 17 13.60 -4.75 32.07
N GLU A 18 14.83 -4.26 31.94
CA GLU A 18 15.17 -2.83 31.90
C GLU A 18 15.58 -2.33 30.50
N GLY A 19 15.12 -2.99 29.44
CA GLY A 19 15.40 -2.52 28.09
C GLY A 19 14.84 -1.10 27.85
N SER A 20 15.70 -0.18 27.40
CA SER A 20 15.21 1.15 27.03
C SER A 20 14.27 1.05 25.82
N VAL A 21 13.27 1.92 25.74
CA VAL A 21 12.36 1.99 24.58
C VAL A 21 13.19 2.22 23.30
N ALA A 22 14.26 3.00 23.38
CA ALA A 22 15.11 3.31 22.24
C ALA A 22 15.85 2.08 21.70
N SER A 23 16.58 1.34 22.55
CA SER A 23 17.33 0.15 22.13
C SER A 23 16.42 -0.98 21.69
N SER A 24 15.25 -1.12 22.25
CA SER A 24 14.28 -2.15 21.88
C SER A 24 13.70 -1.94 20.47
N VAL A 25 13.56 -0.69 20.00
CA VAL A 25 13.09 -0.41 18.63
C VAL A 25 14.07 -0.93 17.60
N ASP A 26 15.35 -0.72 17.78
CA ASP A 26 16.38 -1.19 16.84
C ASP A 26 16.39 -2.72 16.76
N LEU A 27 16.24 -3.41 17.89
CA LEU A 27 16.13 -4.88 17.94
C LEU A 27 14.87 -5.38 17.20
N VAL A 28 13.73 -4.76 17.48
CA VAL A 28 12.45 -5.14 16.84
C VAL A 28 12.47 -4.87 15.33
N VAL A 29 13.01 -3.74 14.89
CA VAL A 29 13.11 -3.39 13.45
C VAL A 29 14.06 -4.33 12.74
N SER A 30 15.19 -4.68 13.37
CA SER A 30 16.13 -5.69 12.83
C SER A 30 15.48 -7.07 12.70
N ASP A 31 14.71 -7.48 13.69
CA ASP A 31 13.96 -8.74 13.65
C ASP A 31 12.92 -8.75 12.52
N TRP A 32 12.17 -7.67 12.32
CA TRP A 32 11.25 -7.55 11.19
C TRP A 32 11.94 -7.63 9.84
N ALA A 33 13.15 -7.05 9.72
CA ALA A 33 13.94 -7.11 8.50
C ALA A 33 14.44 -8.53 8.20
N LEU A 34 14.84 -9.28 9.23
CA LEU A 34 15.31 -10.65 9.11
C LEU A 34 14.18 -11.65 8.83
N ASP A 35 13.01 -11.47 9.48
CA ASP A 35 11.84 -12.32 9.29
C ASP A 35 11.28 -12.26 7.86
N GLY A 36 11.42 -11.11 7.18
CA GLY A 36 10.99 -10.93 5.80
C GLY A 36 9.47 -11.02 5.56
N ALA A 37 8.66 -11.15 6.62
CA ALA A 37 7.19 -11.29 6.51
C ALA A 37 6.49 -9.99 6.09
N MET A 38 7.17 -8.84 6.25
CA MET A 38 6.65 -7.53 5.85
C MET A 38 7.22 -7.10 4.50
N SER A 39 6.39 -6.46 3.65
CA SER A 39 6.94 -5.76 2.49
C SER A 39 7.87 -4.62 2.93
N ALA A 40 8.90 -4.31 2.12
CA ALA A 40 9.85 -3.23 2.40
C ALA A 40 9.13 -1.91 2.75
N GLN A 41 8.08 -1.54 2.01
CA GLN A 41 7.29 -0.34 2.29
C GLN A 41 6.57 -0.38 3.66
N THR A 42 6.11 -1.56 4.09
CA THR A 42 5.47 -1.74 5.41
C THR A 42 6.51 -1.65 6.51
N LEU A 43 7.67 -2.28 6.31
CA LEU A 43 8.81 -2.23 7.22
C LEU A 43 9.27 -0.79 7.45
N ASP A 44 9.55 -0.03 6.38
CA ASP A 44 9.96 1.38 6.46
C ASP A 44 8.95 2.23 7.24
N LYS A 45 7.66 2.03 6.94
CA LYS A 45 6.58 2.77 7.58
C LYS A 45 6.46 2.42 9.07
N PHE A 46 6.55 1.15 9.43
CA PHE A 46 6.44 0.69 10.81
C PHE A 46 7.67 1.08 11.62
N ALA A 47 8.87 0.96 11.07
CA ALA A 47 10.10 1.44 11.65
C ALA A 47 10.02 2.95 11.95
N LEU A 48 9.59 3.76 10.96
CA LEU A 48 9.40 5.19 11.16
C LEU A 48 8.42 5.50 12.30
N LEU A 49 7.32 4.75 12.41
CA LEU A 49 6.32 4.95 13.46
C LEU A 49 6.83 4.50 14.83
N ALA A 50 7.61 3.41 14.90
CA ALA A 50 8.25 2.95 16.12
C ALA A 50 9.28 3.97 16.62
N HIS A 51 10.16 4.49 15.77
CA HIS A 51 11.10 5.57 16.16
C HIS A 51 10.39 6.87 16.54
N ARG A 52 9.24 7.19 15.95
CA ARG A 52 8.42 8.34 16.40
C ARG A 52 7.83 8.09 17.77
N PHE A 53 7.43 6.85 18.06
CA PHE A 53 6.94 6.48 19.40
C PHE A 53 8.03 6.61 20.46
N VAL A 54 9.28 6.21 20.18
CA VAL A 54 10.42 6.43 21.10
C VAL A 54 10.53 7.91 21.50
N ARG A 55 10.53 8.79 20.49
CA ARG A 55 10.63 10.25 20.76
C ARG A 55 9.41 10.77 21.52
N PHE A 56 8.25 10.23 21.26
CA PHE A 56 7.03 10.58 21.97
C PHE A 56 7.07 10.10 23.42
N ALA A 57 7.52 8.87 23.69
CA ALA A 57 7.69 8.32 25.02
C ALA A 57 8.72 9.13 25.82
N ALA A 58 9.87 9.44 25.22
CA ALA A 58 10.90 10.27 25.84
C ALA A 58 10.37 11.66 26.21
N ALA A 59 9.55 12.29 25.37
CA ALA A 59 8.91 13.58 25.68
C ALA A 59 7.89 13.50 26.84
N HIS A 60 7.48 12.29 27.24
CA HIS A 60 6.65 12.01 28.41
C HIS A 60 7.47 11.38 29.55
N GLU A 61 8.80 11.50 29.49
CA GLU A 61 9.74 10.98 30.51
C GLU A 61 9.70 9.45 30.67
N ILE A 62 9.14 8.73 29.70
CA ILE A 62 9.09 7.25 29.68
C ILE A 62 10.25 6.72 28.83
N THR A 63 11.22 6.11 29.49
CA THR A 63 12.45 5.60 28.86
C THR A 63 12.54 4.08 28.84
N THR A 64 11.78 3.38 29.69
CA THR A 64 11.79 1.90 29.77
C THR A 64 10.50 1.29 29.18
N LEU A 65 10.61 0.12 28.56
CA LEU A 65 9.45 -0.60 28.01
C LEU A 65 8.43 -0.98 29.09
N ALA A 66 8.90 -1.33 30.27
CA ALA A 66 8.05 -1.71 31.39
C ALA A 66 7.13 -0.56 31.87
N ALA A 67 7.57 0.70 31.69
CA ALA A 67 6.81 1.88 32.05
C ALA A 67 5.80 2.33 30.97
N VAL A 68 5.83 1.72 29.78
CA VAL A 68 4.86 2.05 28.73
C VAL A 68 3.51 1.44 29.08
N ASP A 69 2.54 2.28 29.36
CA ASP A 69 1.16 1.88 29.66
C ASP A 69 0.21 2.11 28.45
N GLN A 70 -1.02 1.63 28.59
CA GLN A 70 -2.08 1.83 27.60
C GLN A 70 -2.38 3.32 27.37
N GLY A 71 -2.30 4.14 28.42
CA GLY A 71 -2.57 5.58 28.34
C GLY A 71 -1.57 6.30 27.43
N LEU A 72 -0.28 5.98 27.55
CA LEU A 72 0.77 6.53 26.67
C LEU A 72 0.55 6.11 25.23
N VAL A 73 0.22 4.84 24.99
CA VAL A 73 -0.07 4.32 23.64
C VAL A 73 -1.28 5.03 23.04
N ALA A 74 -2.38 5.17 23.79
CA ALA A 74 -3.58 5.88 23.35
C ALA A 74 -3.27 7.34 22.98
N LYS A 75 -2.50 8.06 23.83
CA LYS A 75 -2.04 9.44 23.55
C LYS A 75 -1.22 9.52 22.26
N PHE A 76 -0.30 8.59 22.02
CA PHE A 76 0.48 8.55 20.76
C PHE A 76 -0.40 8.29 19.55
N VAL A 77 -1.33 7.33 19.63
CA VAL A 77 -2.25 6.99 18.54
C VAL A 77 -3.08 8.22 18.16
N ALA A 78 -3.60 8.96 19.13
CA ALA A 78 -4.42 10.16 18.94
C ALA A 78 -3.61 11.45 18.71
N ALA A 79 -2.29 11.44 18.92
CA ALA A 79 -1.46 12.64 18.86
C ALA A 79 -1.65 13.42 17.56
N LYS A 80 -1.64 14.75 17.64
CA LYS A 80 -1.79 15.63 16.48
C LYS A 80 -0.85 15.21 15.34
N GLY A 81 -1.34 15.29 14.13
CA GLY A 81 -0.59 15.05 12.91
C GLY A 81 -0.17 16.36 12.26
N ARG A 82 0.89 16.32 11.46
CA ARG A 82 1.26 17.43 10.57
C ARG A 82 0.85 17.07 9.15
N SER A 83 0.07 17.94 8.51
CA SER A 83 -0.30 17.77 7.12
C SER A 83 0.92 17.92 6.19
N ARG A 84 0.78 17.52 4.92
CA ARG A 84 1.81 17.72 3.89
C ARG A 84 2.21 19.19 3.73
N HIS A 85 1.31 20.11 4.03
CA HIS A 85 1.53 21.55 3.94
C HIS A 85 1.95 22.19 5.27
N GLY A 86 2.31 21.38 6.27
CA GLY A 86 2.85 21.85 7.55
C GLY A 86 1.79 22.16 8.61
N ALA A 87 0.51 22.21 8.29
CA ALA A 87 -0.54 22.46 9.26
C ALA A 87 -0.63 21.33 10.30
N VAL A 88 -0.72 21.69 11.58
CA VAL A 88 -0.85 20.76 12.70
C VAL A 88 -2.31 20.69 13.12
N GLY A 89 -2.87 19.49 13.17
CA GLY A 89 -4.27 19.27 13.53
C GLY A 89 -4.52 17.87 14.09
N PRO A 90 -5.77 17.52 14.40
CA PRO A 90 -6.14 16.17 14.83
C PRO A 90 -5.63 15.11 13.84
N ALA A 91 -5.22 13.94 14.36
CA ALA A 91 -4.80 12.86 13.49
C ALA A 91 -6.00 12.36 12.67
N ALA A 92 -5.81 12.19 11.36
CA ALA A 92 -6.80 11.50 10.54
C ALA A 92 -7.01 10.05 11.04
N VAL A 93 -8.23 9.53 10.94
CA VAL A 93 -8.57 8.16 11.38
C VAL A 93 -7.63 7.11 10.79
N ALA A 94 -7.30 7.22 9.50
CA ALA A 94 -6.32 6.34 8.86
C ALA A 94 -4.91 6.41 9.49
N THR A 95 -4.51 7.59 10.01
CA THR A 95 -3.23 7.76 10.72
C THR A 95 -3.28 7.07 12.08
N MET A 96 -4.39 7.19 12.81
CA MET A 96 -4.58 6.50 14.10
C MET A 96 -4.52 4.98 13.92
N HIS A 97 -5.22 4.43 12.92
CA HIS A 97 -5.14 2.99 12.59
C HIS A 97 -3.73 2.52 12.24
N ASN A 98 -2.99 3.33 11.46
CA ASN A 98 -1.61 2.98 11.09
C ASN A 98 -0.67 2.99 12.31
N ARG A 99 -0.81 3.98 13.21
CA ARG A 99 -0.03 4.05 14.45
C ARG A 99 -0.34 2.86 15.36
N ARG A 100 -1.64 2.54 15.56
CA ARG A 100 -2.06 1.38 16.32
C ARG A 100 -1.50 0.08 15.75
N ALA A 101 -1.60 -0.12 14.43
CA ALA A 101 -1.10 -1.32 13.77
C ALA A 101 0.43 -1.47 13.93
N ALA A 102 1.19 -0.39 13.78
CA ALA A 102 2.64 -0.40 13.97
C ALA A 102 3.02 -0.74 15.43
N LEU A 103 2.35 -0.14 16.42
CA LEU A 103 2.63 -0.43 17.83
C LEU A 103 2.18 -1.85 18.22
N ARG A 104 1.05 -2.37 17.71
CA ARG A 104 0.67 -3.77 17.89
C ARG A 104 1.72 -4.74 17.34
N ALA A 105 2.26 -4.47 16.16
CA ALA A 105 3.35 -5.26 15.61
C ALA A 105 4.60 -5.15 16.49
N TYR A 106 4.96 -3.94 16.93
CA TYR A 106 6.11 -3.68 17.78
C TYR A 106 6.02 -4.43 19.12
N PHE A 107 4.94 -4.26 19.88
CA PHE A 107 4.78 -4.93 21.19
C PHE A 107 4.64 -6.44 21.06
N ARG A 108 4.00 -6.96 20.00
CA ARG A 108 3.98 -8.40 19.72
C ARG A 108 5.38 -8.96 19.54
N THR A 109 6.22 -8.29 18.75
CA THR A 109 7.61 -8.69 18.51
C THR A 109 8.44 -8.51 19.77
N ALA A 110 8.33 -7.39 20.48
CA ALA A 110 9.04 -7.14 21.74
C ALA A 110 8.73 -8.23 22.79
N ARG A 111 7.47 -8.66 22.89
CA ARG A 111 7.08 -9.81 23.76
C ARG A 111 7.71 -11.11 23.30
N ARG A 112 7.71 -11.40 22.01
CA ARG A 112 8.34 -12.60 21.44
C ARG A 112 9.84 -12.63 21.71
N LEU A 113 10.49 -11.48 21.68
CA LEU A 113 11.91 -11.30 21.99
C LEU A 113 12.20 -11.26 23.51
N GLY A 114 11.17 -11.36 24.38
CA GLY A 114 11.36 -11.30 25.82
C GLY A 114 11.69 -9.91 26.39
N LEU A 115 11.54 -8.84 25.59
CA LEU A 115 11.89 -7.46 25.97
C LEU A 115 10.84 -6.83 26.89
N VAL A 116 9.60 -7.34 26.87
CA VAL A 116 8.48 -6.90 27.70
C VAL A 116 7.48 -8.04 27.88
N LEU A 117 6.79 -8.11 29.02
CA LEU A 117 5.82 -9.18 29.30
C LEU A 117 4.39 -8.77 28.93
N HIS A 118 4.02 -7.50 29.12
CA HIS A 118 2.68 -6.99 28.85
C HIS A 118 2.54 -6.41 27.45
N ASP A 119 1.30 -6.25 26.99
CA ASP A 119 0.96 -5.62 25.71
C ASP A 119 0.02 -4.43 25.94
N PRO A 120 0.55 -3.19 25.96
CA PRO A 120 -0.27 -2.00 26.22
C PRO A 120 -1.12 -1.59 25.02
N THR A 121 -1.15 -2.39 23.94
CA THR A 121 -1.88 -2.06 22.70
C THR A 121 -3.20 -2.80 22.55
N LEU A 122 -3.54 -3.72 23.46
CA LEU A 122 -4.69 -4.64 23.30
C LEU A 122 -6.02 -3.89 23.17
N ASP A 123 -6.31 -2.98 24.08
CA ASP A 123 -7.61 -2.31 24.19
C ASP A 123 -7.60 -0.86 23.69
N ILE A 124 -6.72 -0.56 22.74
CA ILE A 124 -6.68 0.77 22.10
C ILE A 124 -7.83 0.89 21.11
N GLU A 125 -8.82 1.69 21.47
CA GLU A 125 -9.90 2.06 20.57
C GLU A 125 -9.45 3.13 19.57
N VAL A 126 -9.93 3.03 18.34
CA VAL A 126 -9.80 4.03 17.31
C VAL A 126 -11.14 4.13 16.58
N PRO A 127 -11.53 5.35 16.14
CA PRO A 127 -12.77 5.51 15.39
C PRO A 127 -12.82 4.60 14.17
N ASP A 128 -14.00 4.16 13.80
CA ASP A 128 -14.20 3.37 12.59
C ASP A 128 -13.75 4.13 11.34
N ARG A 129 -13.28 3.39 10.36
CA ARG A 129 -12.93 4.00 9.08
C ARG A 129 -14.20 4.28 8.29
N GLU A 130 -14.67 5.50 8.32
CA GLU A 130 -15.71 6.02 7.41
C GLU A 130 -15.19 6.13 5.95
N ALA A 131 -14.37 5.21 5.50
CA ALA A 131 -13.96 5.26 4.11
C ALA A 131 -15.08 4.63 3.29
N ALA A 132 -15.79 5.41 2.49
CA ALA A 132 -16.60 4.89 1.41
C ALA A 132 -15.77 3.79 0.69
N ALA A 133 -16.34 2.60 0.56
CA ALA A 133 -15.69 1.51 -0.15
C ALA A 133 -15.27 2.02 -1.53
N THR A 134 -14.08 1.63 -1.99
CA THR A 134 -13.70 1.96 -3.37
C THR A 134 -14.68 1.29 -4.30
N ARG A 135 -15.27 2.05 -5.22
CA ARG A 135 -16.13 1.51 -6.25
C ARG A 135 -15.45 1.55 -7.63
N PRO A 136 -15.83 0.68 -8.55
CA PRO A 136 -15.48 0.83 -9.95
C PRO A 136 -15.99 2.17 -10.52
N LEU A 137 -15.35 2.66 -11.57
CA LEU A 137 -15.92 3.73 -12.39
C LEU A 137 -17.20 3.23 -13.09
N HIS A 138 -18.11 4.13 -13.40
CA HIS A 138 -19.16 3.91 -14.38
C HIS A 138 -18.62 4.17 -15.80
N ASP A 139 -19.34 3.72 -16.84
CA ASP A 139 -18.89 3.86 -18.23
C ASP A 139 -18.66 5.32 -18.64
N GLU A 140 -19.56 6.22 -18.22
CA GLU A 140 -19.44 7.66 -18.47
C GLU A 140 -18.22 8.24 -17.76
N GLU A 141 -17.92 7.82 -16.53
CA GLU A 141 -16.76 8.25 -15.78
C GLU A 141 -15.46 7.74 -16.43
N ALA A 142 -15.45 6.50 -16.92
CA ALA A 142 -14.34 5.92 -17.66
C ALA A 142 -14.11 6.66 -18.99
N ALA A 143 -15.18 7.05 -19.69
CA ALA A 143 -15.10 7.85 -20.90
C ALA A 143 -14.51 9.25 -20.62
N LEU A 144 -14.94 9.92 -19.54
CA LEU A 144 -14.36 11.20 -19.10
C LEU A 144 -12.88 11.06 -18.76
N VAL A 145 -12.50 10.01 -18.03
CA VAL A 145 -11.10 9.74 -17.67
C VAL A 145 -10.24 9.52 -18.94
N ARG A 146 -10.74 8.80 -19.94
CA ARG A 146 -10.06 8.64 -21.24
C ARG A 146 -9.89 9.98 -21.95
N LEU A 147 -10.93 10.80 -21.99
CA LEU A 147 -10.91 12.11 -22.66
C LEU A 147 -9.91 13.06 -21.97
N PHE A 148 -9.96 13.19 -20.66
CA PHE A 148 -9.19 14.18 -19.91
C PHE A 148 -7.76 13.75 -19.57
N CYS A 149 -7.35 12.50 -19.85
CA CYS A 149 -5.95 12.06 -19.70
C CYS A 149 -5.12 12.37 -20.93
N GLU A 150 -5.74 12.64 -22.09
CA GLU A 150 -5.02 12.98 -23.33
C GLU A 150 -4.60 14.46 -23.35
N HIS A 151 -3.47 14.72 -23.99
CA HIS A 151 -2.88 16.05 -24.20
C HIS A 151 -2.29 16.13 -25.61
N ALA A 152 -2.08 17.33 -26.09
CA ALA A 152 -1.39 17.56 -27.38
C ALA A 152 0.00 16.92 -27.41
N THR A 153 0.71 16.91 -26.27
CA THR A 153 1.96 16.16 -26.11
C THR A 153 1.66 14.84 -25.39
N PRO A 154 2.16 13.69 -25.88
CA PRO A 154 1.95 12.39 -25.24
C PRO A 154 2.62 12.31 -23.86
N THR A 155 1.91 12.77 -22.84
CA THR A 155 2.37 12.74 -21.46
C THR A 155 2.13 11.34 -20.84
N ARG A 156 2.67 11.14 -19.65
CA ARG A 156 2.46 9.89 -18.92
C ARG A 156 0.98 9.63 -18.53
N HIS A 157 0.12 10.67 -18.56
CA HIS A 157 -1.28 10.55 -18.08
C HIS A 157 -2.09 9.55 -18.89
N ALA A 158 -2.05 9.65 -20.23
CA ALA A 158 -2.81 8.73 -21.09
C ALA A 158 -2.30 7.29 -20.99
N ALA A 159 -0.99 7.05 -21.05
CA ALA A 159 -0.41 5.71 -20.91
C ALA A 159 -0.70 5.12 -19.52
N THR A 160 -0.57 5.91 -18.43
CA THR A 160 -0.91 5.45 -17.07
C THR A 160 -2.39 5.05 -16.98
N THR A 161 -3.28 5.89 -17.51
CA THR A 161 -4.72 5.62 -17.53
C THR A 161 -5.06 4.37 -18.33
N ALA A 162 -4.45 4.21 -19.50
CA ALA A 162 -4.67 3.06 -20.37
C ALA A 162 -4.31 1.75 -19.67
N LEU A 163 -3.14 1.69 -19.04
CA LEU A 163 -2.71 0.48 -18.34
C LEU A 163 -3.58 0.14 -17.12
N LEU A 164 -4.06 1.16 -16.39
CA LEU A 164 -4.99 0.94 -15.27
C LEU A 164 -6.35 0.44 -15.76
N LEU A 165 -6.88 1.01 -16.85
CA LEU A 165 -8.13 0.56 -17.47
C LEU A 165 -7.98 -0.81 -18.18
N ALA A 166 -6.75 -1.26 -18.46
CA ALA A 166 -6.47 -2.62 -18.90
C ALA A 166 -6.36 -3.64 -17.73
N GLY A 167 -6.37 -3.18 -16.47
CA GLY A 167 -6.35 -4.05 -15.29
C GLY A 167 -5.04 -4.05 -14.49
N ALA A 168 -4.07 -3.19 -14.81
CA ALA A 168 -2.88 -3.03 -13.98
C ALA A 168 -3.20 -2.28 -12.68
N HIS A 169 -2.36 -2.44 -11.65
CA HIS A 169 -2.47 -1.69 -10.40
C HIS A 169 -1.46 -0.55 -10.34
N THR A 170 -1.76 0.50 -9.56
CA THR A 170 -0.86 1.65 -9.37
C THR A 170 0.52 1.26 -8.86
N SER A 171 0.64 0.17 -8.10
CA SER A 171 1.91 -0.36 -7.60
C SER A 171 2.76 -1.03 -8.69
N GLU A 172 2.15 -1.48 -9.79
CA GLU A 172 2.83 -2.18 -10.88
C GLU A 172 3.39 -1.21 -11.92
N LEU A 173 2.72 -0.07 -12.15
CA LEU A 173 3.07 0.85 -13.22
C LEU A 173 4.41 1.58 -13.03
N GLY A 174 4.95 1.58 -11.82
CA GLY A 174 6.31 2.05 -11.55
C GLY A 174 7.40 1.10 -12.05
N HIS A 175 7.04 -0.06 -12.59
CA HIS A 175 7.95 -1.11 -13.04
C HIS A 175 7.76 -1.49 -14.51
N VAL A 176 6.66 -1.07 -15.14
CA VAL A 176 6.39 -1.36 -16.55
C VAL A 176 7.36 -0.59 -17.44
N ARG A 177 8.19 -1.32 -18.18
CA ARG A 177 9.18 -0.81 -19.12
C ARG A 177 8.62 -0.75 -20.54
N ILE A 178 9.27 -0.02 -21.42
CA ILE A 178 8.94 -0.03 -22.84
C ILE A 178 9.07 -1.44 -23.42
N SER A 179 10.09 -2.22 -23.02
CA SER A 179 10.29 -3.62 -23.45
C SER A 179 9.20 -4.59 -22.98
N ASP A 180 8.39 -4.23 -22.00
CA ASP A 180 7.25 -5.05 -21.55
C ASP A 180 6.01 -4.90 -22.45
N ILE A 181 6.03 -3.96 -23.39
CA ILE A 181 4.94 -3.70 -24.34
C ILE A 181 5.19 -4.48 -25.63
N ASN A 182 4.23 -5.29 -26.02
CA ASN A 182 4.19 -5.88 -27.35
C ASN A 182 3.17 -5.10 -28.20
N THR A 183 3.67 -4.18 -29.03
CA THR A 183 2.84 -3.33 -29.89
C THR A 183 2.09 -4.10 -30.96
N ASP A 184 2.68 -5.19 -31.49
CA ASP A 184 2.05 -6.01 -32.53
C ASP A 184 0.88 -6.79 -31.97
N ALA A 185 1.06 -7.44 -30.81
CA ALA A 185 0.02 -8.21 -30.13
C ALA A 185 -0.94 -7.34 -29.31
N ALA A 186 -0.69 -6.02 -29.22
CA ALA A 186 -1.44 -5.09 -28.36
C ALA A 186 -1.55 -5.60 -26.90
N THR A 187 -0.41 -5.95 -26.31
CA THR A 187 -0.36 -6.49 -24.94
C THR A 187 0.75 -5.83 -24.12
N VAL A 188 0.61 -5.90 -22.80
CA VAL A 188 1.62 -5.47 -21.84
C VAL A 188 1.86 -6.57 -20.81
N TRP A 189 3.12 -6.85 -20.51
CA TRP A 189 3.51 -7.67 -19.37
C TRP A 189 3.60 -6.82 -18.11
N VAL A 190 2.87 -7.19 -17.06
CA VAL A 190 2.98 -6.58 -15.74
C VAL A 190 3.62 -7.57 -14.77
N HIS A 191 4.69 -7.11 -14.12
CA HIS A 191 5.55 -7.97 -13.28
C HIS A 191 4.89 -8.41 -11.96
N GLY A 192 3.68 -7.90 -11.69
CA GLY A 192 2.99 -8.15 -10.44
C GLY A 192 3.58 -7.36 -9.26
N SER A 193 3.27 -7.81 -8.06
CA SER A 193 3.74 -7.22 -6.80
C SER A 193 3.62 -8.26 -5.69
N THR A 194 3.95 -7.91 -4.45
CA THR A 194 3.71 -8.80 -3.29
C THR A 194 2.23 -9.20 -3.12
N LYS A 195 1.29 -8.46 -3.76
CA LYS A 195 -0.16 -8.67 -3.64
C LYS A 195 -0.81 -9.17 -4.93
N HIS A 196 -0.16 -9.02 -6.07
CA HIS A 196 -0.74 -9.32 -7.38
C HIS A 196 0.23 -10.18 -8.18
N ARG A 197 -0.33 -11.18 -8.88
CA ARG A 197 0.46 -12.07 -9.74
C ARG A 197 0.87 -11.37 -11.02
N ALA A 198 2.06 -11.71 -11.53
CA ALA A 198 2.51 -11.29 -12.85
C ALA A 198 1.58 -11.87 -13.94
N ARG A 199 1.33 -11.08 -14.98
CA ARG A 199 0.38 -11.44 -16.06
C ARG A 199 0.52 -10.55 -17.28
N THR A 200 0.01 -11.02 -18.40
CA THR A 200 -0.16 -10.23 -19.62
C THR A 200 -1.55 -9.62 -19.63
N LEU A 201 -1.65 -8.33 -19.97
CA LEU A 201 -2.90 -7.60 -20.14
C LEU A 201 -3.06 -7.26 -21.63
N ALA A 202 -4.28 -7.37 -22.15
CA ALA A 202 -4.64 -6.91 -23.48
C ALA A 202 -4.92 -5.39 -23.45
N LEU A 203 -4.50 -4.69 -24.50
CA LEU A 203 -4.78 -3.28 -24.71
C LEU A 203 -5.87 -3.13 -25.77
N ASP A 204 -6.94 -2.43 -25.45
CA ASP A 204 -7.94 -2.08 -26.45
C ASP A 204 -7.34 -1.08 -27.49
N THR A 205 -8.05 -0.79 -28.55
CA THR A 205 -7.60 0.08 -29.63
C THR A 205 -7.18 1.46 -29.14
N TRP A 206 -7.91 2.03 -28.17
CA TRP A 206 -7.56 3.33 -27.60
C TRP A 206 -6.30 3.25 -26.75
N ALA A 207 -6.22 2.23 -25.87
CA ALA A 207 -5.07 2.01 -24.97
C ALA A 207 -3.79 1.77 -25.79
N ARG A 208 -3.87 0.91 -26.83
CA ARG A 208 -2.75 0.70 -27.74
C ARG A 208 -2.27 2.01 -28.35
N ARG A 209 -3.15 2.81 -28.95
CA ARG A 209 -2.81 4.09 -29.57
C ARG A 209 -2.06 5.03 -28.63
N VAL A 210 -2.59 5.25 -27.41
CA VAL A 210 -1.96 6.21 -26.49
C VAL A 210 -0.65 5.68 -25.88
N VAL A 211 -0.51 4.35 -25.73
CA VAL A 211 0.74 3.71 -25.31
C VAL A 211 1.79 3.83 -26.41
N ASP A 212 1.46 3.53 -27.66
CA ASP A 212 2.36 3.64 -28.81
C ASP A 212 2.86 5.09 -28.98
N GLN A 213 1.96 6.08 -28.93
CA GLN A 213 2.32 7.50 -28.95
C GLN A 213 3.28 7.88 -27.80
N ARG A 214 3.07 7.30 -26.61
CA ARG A 214 3.97 7.56 -25.49
C ARG A 214 5.34 6.93 -25.69
N ILE A 215 5.42 5.74 -26.23
CA ILE A 215 6.68 5.05 -26.55
C ILE A 215 7.44 5.85 -27.60
N GLU A 216 6.80 6.24 -28.70
CA GLU A 216 7.39 7.05 -29.77
C GLU A 216 7.97 8.36 -29.20
N TYR A 217 7.16 9.10 -28.43
CA TYR A 217 7.58 10.34 -27.78
C TYR A 217 8.81 10.16 -26.89
N LEU A 218 8.90 9.04 -26.16
CA LEU A 218 10.03 8.76 -25.29
C LEU A 218 11.26 8.35 -26.10
N THR A 219 11.09 7.52 -27.14
CA THR A 219 12.16 7.02 -28.01
C THR A 219 12.84 8.16 -28.76
N GLU A 220 12.06 9.12 -29.27
CA GLU A 220 12.61 10.36 -29.89
C GLU A 220 13.49 11.18 -28.93
N ARG A 221 13.36 10.95 -27.60
CA ARG A 221 14.12 11.62 -26.55
C ARG A 221 15.21 10.74 -25.95
N GLY A 222 15.57 9.65 -26.66
CA GLY A 222 16.65 8.75 -26.26
C GLY A 222 16.26 7.67 -25.26
N ALA A 223 14.95 7.42 -25.04
CA ALA A 223 14.54 6.30 -24.22
C ALA A 223 14.91 4.96 -24.88
N THR A 224 15.20 3.98 -24.04
CA THR A 224 15.48 2.59 -24.42
C THR A 224 14.38 1.65 -23.94
N GLY A 225 14.46 0.38 -24.31
CA GLY A 225 13.55 -0.64 -23.79
C GLY A 225 13.46 -0.71 -22.25
N GLU A 226 14.55 -0.33 -21.56
CA GLU A 226 14.61 -0.33 -20.07
C GLU A 226 13.93 0.89 -19.43
N THR A 227 13.53 1.88 -20.23
CA THR A 227 12.87 3.08 -19.72
C THR A 227 11.48 2.75 -19.18
N ILE A 228 11.18 3.19 -17.96
CA ILE A 228 9.87 3.01 -17.34
C ILE A 228 8.86 3.96 -17.99
N LEU A 229 7.77 3.39 -18.52
CA LEU A 229 6.79 4.07 -19.35
C LEU A 229 6.06 5.21 -18.61
N CYS A 230 5.66 4.97 -17.36
CA CYS A 230 4.72 5.83 -16.64
C CYS A 230 5.38 6.81 -15.66
N THR A 231 6.62 6.56 -15.18
CA THR A 231 7.17 7.35 -14.06
C THR A 231 8.60 7.86 -14.27
N GLY A 232 9.33 7.36 -15.23
CA GLY A 232 10.79 7.48 -15.26
C GLY A 232 11.44 6.53 -14.23
N SER A 233 12.76 6.34 -14.36
CA SER A 233 13.50 5.29 -13.65
C SER A 233 13.95 5.68 -12.24
N ASP A 234 13.91 6.97 -11.88
CA ASP A 234 14.48 7.48 -10.63
C ASP A 234 13.59 7.19 -9.42
N GLY A 235 14.24 6.96 -8.28
CA GLY A 235 13.61 6.85 -6.98
C GLY A 235 13.24 5.41 -6.59
N SER A 236 12.84 5.25 -5.32
CA SER A 236 12.38 3.99 -4.77
C SER A 236 11.02 3.57 -5.34
N ASP A 237 10.65 2.30 -5.18
CA ASP A 237 9.34 1.76 -5.58
C ASP A 237 8.17 2.56 -4.99
N ALA A 238 8.28 2.95 -3.72
CA ALA A 238 7.29 3.79 -3.06
C ALA A 238 7.15 5.17 -3.72
N GLN A 239 8.26 5.77 -4.15
CA GLN A 239 8.27 7.05 -4.86
C GLN A 239 7.66 6.91 -6.26
N ARG A 240 8.00 5.84 -7.00
CA ARG A 240 7.40 5.55 -8.30
C ARG A 240 5.89 5.32 -8.19
N GLN A 241 5.44 4.50 -7.24
CA GLN A 241 4.01 4.32 -6.96
C GLN A 241 3.32 5.64 -6.60
N ALA A 242 3.94 6.49 -5.78
CA ALA A 242 3.39 7.79 -5.44
C ALA A 242 3.22 8.69 -6.67
N ARG A 243 4.19 8.68 -7.61
CA ARG A 243 4.08 9.43 -8.89
C ARG A 243 2.90 8.93 -9.73
N VAL A 244 2.69 7.62 -9.83
CA VAL A 244 1.50 7.05 -10.50
C VAL A 244 0.23 7.55 -9.84
N CYS A 245 0.12 7.48 -8.52
CA CYS A 245 -1.06 7.95 -7.79
C CYS A 245 -1.30 9.46 -7.99
N VAL A 246 -0.26 10.28 -8.04
CA VAL A 246 -0.37 11.72 -8.35
C VAL A 246 -0.89 11.93 -9.77
N THR A 247 -0.34 11.20 -10.75
CA THR A 247 -0.78 11.27 -12.15
C THR A 247 -2.26 10.94 -12.30
N VAL A 248 -2.70 9.84 -11.66
CA VAL A 248 -4.13 9.44 -11.71
C VAL A 248 -5.03 10.47 -11.02
N ARG A 249 -4.62 11.03 -9.88
CA ARG A 249 -5.40 12.09 -9.21
C ARG A 249 -5.53 13.34 -10.08
N ASP A 250 -4.48 13.70 -10.80
CA ASP A 250 -4.54 14.81 -11.75
C ASP A 250 -5.57 14.55 -12.86
N VAL A 251 -5.57 13.33 -13.43
CA VAL A 251 -6.60 12.92 -14.40
C VAL A 251 -8.01 12.97 -13.81
N LEU A 252 -8.20 12.39 -12.60
CA LEU A 252 -9.51 12.43 -11.92
C LEU A 252 -9.97 13.87 -11.62
N THR A 253 -9.03 14.75 -11.29
CA THR A 253 -9.34 16.17 -11.06
C THR A 253 -9.82 16.86 -12.35
N ARG A 254 -9.13 16.62 -13.46
CA ARG A 254 -9.52 17.18 -14.78
C ARG A 254 -10.85 16.63 -15.27
N ALA A 255 -11.11 15.34 -14.98
CA ALA A 255 -12.40 14.69 -15.29
C ALA A 255 -13.53 15.12 -14.36
N GLY A 256 -13.29 16.02 -13.37
CA GLY A 256 -14.30 16.46 -12.42
C GLY A 256 -14.72 15.41 -11.39
N LEU A 257 -13.95 14.32 -11.24
CA LEU A 257 -14.29 13.17 -10.40
C LEU A 257 -13.64 13.22 -9.00
N THR A 258 -12.82 14.24 -8.72
CA THR A 258 -12.20 14.41 -7.40
C THR A 258 -13.27 14.77 -6.37
N GLY A 259 -13.27 14.04 -5.25
CA GLY A 259 -14.26 14.23 -4.18
C GLY A 259 -15.54 13.41 -4.35
N THR A 260 -15.73 12.75 -5.48
CA THR A 260 -16.85 11.81 -5.66
C THR A 260 -16.67 10.61 -4.73
N ALA A 261 -17.72 10.28 -3.98
CA ALA A 261 -17.69 9.18 -3.00
C ALA A 261 -17.29 7.85 -3.65
N GLY A 262 -16.35 7.16 -3.04
CA GLY A 262 -15.85 5.86 -3.50
C GLY A 262 -14.88 5.91 -4.69
N ILE A 263 -14.67 7.06 -5.36
CA ILE A 263 -13.70 7.16 -6.46
C ILE A 263 -12.28 7.41 -5.91
N LYS A 264 -11.37 6.53 -6.29
CA LYS A 264 -9.95 6.54 -5.92
C LYS A 264 -9.11 6.11 -7.14
N PRO A 265 -7.79 6.26 -7.13
CA PRO A 265 -6.95 5.75 -8.21
C PRO A 265 -7.17 4.28 -8.56
N SER A 266 -7.52 3.44 -7.58
CA SER A 266 -7.85 2.02 -7.79
C SER A 266 -9.20 1.78 -8.49
N SER A 267 -10.06 2.80 -8.60
CA SER A 267 -11.35 2.69 -9.30
C SER A 267 -11.19 2.41 -10.80
N LEU A 268 -10.06 2.82 -11.41
CA LEU A 268 -9.76 2.52 -12.81
C LEU A 268 -9.53 1.02 -13.01
N THR A 269 -8.70 0.42 -12.16
CA THR A 269 -8.45 -1.04 -12.17
C THR A 269 -9.72 -1.82 -11.81
N ALA A 270 -10.51 -1.30 -10.86
CA ALA A 270 -11.78 -1.88 -10.47
C ALA A 270 -12.78 -1.88 -11.65
N TYR A 271 -12.79 -0.83 -12.47
CA TYR A 271 -13.60 -0.75 -13.69
C TYR A 271 -13.24 -1.88 -14.66
N ALA A 272 -11.96 -2.08 -14.97
CA ALA A 272 -11.52 -3.17 -15.85
C ALA A 272 -11.95 -4.55 -15.33
N ALA A 273 -11.80 -4.78 -14.03
CA ALA A 273 -12.24 -6.03 -13.39
C ALA A 273 -13.77 -6.20 -13.46
N ARG A 274 -14.52 -5.12 -13.28
CA ARG A 274 -15.97 -5.09 -13.34
C ARG A 274 -16.47 -5.42 -14.76
N GLN A 275 -15.87 -4.85 -15.80
CA GLN A 275 -16.21 -5.15 -17.19
C GLN A 275 -16.06 -6.66 -17.51
N VAL A 276 -14.93 -7.27 -17.12
CA VAL A 276 -14.73 -8.71 -17.31
C VAL A 276 -15.72 -9.55 -16.49
N PHE A 277 -16.10 -9.10 -15.31
CA PHE A 277 -17.14 -9.76 -14.52
C PHE A 277 -18.52 -9.68 -15.21
N GLU A 278 -18.89 -8.53 -15.75
CA GLU A 278 -20.17 -8.31 -16.46
C GLU A 278 -20.25 -9.12 -17.75
N GLU A 279 -19.13 -9.25 -18.47
CA GLU A 279 -19.05 -10.08 -19.69
C GLU A 279 -19.10 -11.58 -19.41
N THR A 280 -18.47 -12.05 -18.32
CA THR A 280 -18.29 -13.49 -18.07
C THR A 280 -19.19 -14.06 -16.98
N GLY A 281 -19.77 -13.22 -16.13
CA GLY A 281 -20.49 -13.62 -14.92
C GLY A 281 -19.60 -14.25 -13.83
N ARG A 282 -18.26 -14.20 -13.98
CA ARG A 282 -17.31 -14.96 -13.15
C ARG A 282 -16.32 -14.05 -12.42
N VAL A 283 -16.33 -14.13 -11.10
CA VAL A 283 -15.37 -13.40 -10.25
C VAL A 283 -13.93 -13.89 -10.48
N GLU A 284 -13.75 -15.17 -10.82
CA GLU A 284 -12.44 -15.75 -11.14
C GLU A 284 -11.81 -15.10 -12.39
N SER A 285 -12.62 -14.72 -13.37
CA SER A 285 -12.14 -14.02 -14.57
C SER A 285 -11.65 -12.61 -14.21
N ALA A 286 -12.40 -11.89 -13.41
CA ALA A 286 -12.00 -10.60 -12.87
C ALA A 286 -10.72 -10.71 -12.00
N ALA A 287 -10.66 -11.72 -11.12
CA ALA A 287 -9.48 -11.97 -10.29
C ALA A 287 -8.23 -12.28 -11.13
N LYS A 288 -8.38 -13.06 -12.20
CA LYS A 288 -7.30 -13.38 -13.15
C LYS A 288 -6.80 -12.12 -13.85
N LEU A 289 -7.71 -11.25 -14.33
CA LEU A 289 -7.35 -10.01 -14.99
C LEU A 289 -6.50 -9.13 -14.08
N VAL A 290 -6.92 -8.92 -12.85
CA VAL A 290 -6.18 -8.04 -11.91
C VAL A 290 -5.08 -8.75 -11.13
N GLY A 291 -4.84 -10.04 -11.38
CA GLY A 291 -3.81 -10.82 -10.70
C GLY A 291 -4.07 -11.03 -9.20
N SER A 292 -5.32 -10.93 -8.75
CA SER A 292 -5.67 -11.15 -7.34
C SER A 292 -5.46 -12.61 -6.94
N ALA A 293 -4.86 -12.83 -5.77
CA ALA A 293 -4.74 -14.16 -5.17
C ALA A 293 -6.01 -14.58 -4.41
N SER A 294 -6.93 -13.64 -4.14
CA SER A 294 -8.15 -13.84 -3.34
C SER A 294 -9.39 -13.49 -4.18
N LEU A 295 -10.36 -14.40 -4.22
CA LEU A 295 -11.65 -14.15 -4.85
C LEU A 295 -12.46 -13.12 -4.07
N ASP A 296 -12.41 -13.14 -2.71
CA ASP A 296 -13.04 -12.12 -1.87
C ASP A 296 -12.48 -10.72 -2.16
N GLY A 297 -11.15 -10.63 -2.37
CA GLY A 297 -10.51 -9.38 -2.76
C GLY A 297 -10.96 -8.87 -4.13
N ALA A 298 -11.14 -9.77 -5.10
CA ALA A 298 -11.66 -9.43 -6.43
C ALA A 298 -13.14 -9.04 -6.36
N ALA A 299 -13.96 -9.78 -5.62
CA ALA A 299 -15.38 -9.46 -5.41
C ALA A 299 -15.55 -8.08 -4.76
N SER A 300 -14.78 -7.79 -3.72
CA SER A 300 -14.77 -6.47 -3.08
C SER A 300 -14.32 -5.35 -4.03
N LEU A 301 -13.32 -5.62 -4.89
CA LEU A 301 -12.81 -4.66 -5.87
C LEU A 301 -13.89 -4.24 -6.89
N ILE A 302 -14.66 -5.21 -7.37
CA ILE A 302 -15.76 -4.97 -8.35
C ILE A 302 -17.07 -4.52 -7.70
N GLY A 303 -17.12 -4.42 -6.37
CA GLY A 303 -18.33 -4.07 -5.63
C GLY A 303 -19.38 -5.19 -5.62
N TYR A 304 -18.97 -6.46 -5.83
CA TYR A 304 -19.87 -7.62 -5.81
C TYR A 304 -19.98 -8.17 -4.38
N GLN A 305 -21.17 -8.08 -3.80
CA GLN A 305 -21.53 -8.68 -2.51
C GLN A 305 -22.17 -10.05 -2.78
N TRP A 306 -21.40 -11.11 -2.55
CA TRP A 306 -21.90 -12.49 -2.70
C TRP A 306 -22.33 -13.11 -1.37
N ARG A 307 -21.96 -12.50 -0.24
CA ARG A 307 -22.51 -12.84 1.07
C ARG A 307 -23.66 -11.88 1.34
N GLN A 308 -24.87 -12.41 1.39
CA GLN A 308 -25.98 -11.70 2.02
C GLN A 308 -25.74 -11.82 3.52
N ASP A 309 -25.61 -10.69 4.21
CA ASP A 309 -25.66 -10.67 5.66
C ASP A 309 -27.10 -11.06 6.02
N ASP A 310 -27.27 -12.32 6.51
CA ASP A 310 -28.52 -12.81 7.10
C ASP A 310 -28.76 -12.11 8.43
#